data_4844359d226ed931d5415c9d1912bd07
#
_entry.id   4844359d226ed931d5415c9d1912bd07
#
_cell.length_a   1.000
_cell.length_b   1.000
_cell.length_c   1.000
_cell.angle_alpha   90.00
_cell.angle_beta   90.00
_cell.angle_gamma   90.00
#
_symmetry.space_group_name_H-M   'P 1'
#
loop_
_entity.id
_entity.type
_entity.pdbx_description
1 polymer ?
#
loop_
_entity_poly.entity_id
_entity_poly.type
_entity_poly.pdbx_seq_one_letter_code
_entity_poly.pdbx_strand_id
1 'polypeptide(L)'
;MEAGMKHRILLALAATGLLGATAFGLYGIEGRAADSGETMIVDVPGVPTAALNAEIDKLFNEDEFAETRALVIMRGGEIVAERYAPGYDRGTRFISWSMAKSVTAVLVGLMVADGRLALDAPAPVPDWQRPGDPRGAITLRHLLHMSSGLQHSEAGDPPYDSDEVRMLFLDGRDNMVRYAEGQPLEAEPGSKFEYSTNTSVILSDIITRQLTDSKDPDVRRRAMLEYMRGRLIEPLGMASMVPEFDASGTLIGGSIIQANARDWAKFGEFLRNKGSIAGNQFLTRGWVDFMLTSSPNDPAYGGHIWLNKPRAAGLKKVLYPDLLPGDVFAAQGHLGQFVIVSPSQKLTLVRLGKTQDDVLDPVKEQLGRILALFPRD
;
A
#
# COMPACT_ATOMS: atom_id res chain seq x y z
N MET A 1 -66.77 -42.44 4.59
CA MET A 1 -66.52 -43.89 4.69
C MET A 1 -65.11 -44.07 5.08
N GLU A 2 -64.96 -44.29 6.32
CA GLU A 2 -64.30 -45.38 7.08
C GLU A 2 -62.78 -45.29 7.04
N ALA A 3 -62.16 -44.95 8.13
CA ALA A 3 -62.07 -45.58 9.49
C ALA A 3 -60.98 -46.69 9.50
N GLY A 4 -60.09 -46.59 10.46
CA GLY A 4 -59.32 -47.70 11.03
C GLY A 4 -57.87 -47.39 11.33
N MET A 5 -57.46 -46.85 12.38
CA MET A 5 -57.36 -47.25 13.78
C MET A 5 -56.33 -48.35 14.14
N LYS A 6 -55.30 -47.88 14.85
CA LYS A 6 -54.55 -48.55 15.94
C LYS A 6 -53.63 -49.75 15.62
N HIS A 7 -52.35 -49.68 16.04
CA HIS A 7 -51.91 -50.45 17.22
C HIS A 7 -50.59 -49.94 17.79
N ARG A 8 -50.62 -49.75 19.11
CA ARG A 8 -49.48 -49.53 20.01
C ARG A 8 -48.73 -50.84 20.24
N ILE A 9 -47.38 -50.78 20.29
CA ILE A 9 -46.63 -51.71 21.14
C ILE A 9 -45.60 -50.91 21.89
N LEU A 10 -45.76 -50.85 23.22
CA LEU A 10 -44.73 -50.51 24.21
C LEU A 10 -43.82 -51.75 24.38
N LEU A 11 -42.52 -51.50 24.43
CA LEU A 11 -41.58 -52.33 25.17
C LEU A 11 -40.54 -51.46 25.83
N ALA A 12 -40.67 -51.41 27.16
CA ALA A 12 -39.68 -50.85 28.06
C ALA A 12 -38.62 -51.94 28.33
N LEU A 13 -37.34 -51.53 28.33
CA LEU A 13 -36.31 -52.23 29.11
C LEU A 13 -35.34 -51.23 29.66
N ALA A 14 -35.11 -51.45 30.96
CA ALA A 14 -34.45 -50.53 31.88
C ALA A 14 -32.91 -50.59 31.83
N ALA A 15 -32.35 -49.47 32.21
CA ALA A 15 -31.19 -49.24 33.10
C ALA A 15 -29.85 -49.86 32.78
N THR A 16 -28.85 -48.99 32.57
CA THR A 16 -27.78 -48.79 33.58
C THR A 16 -26.95 -47.57 33.17
N GLY A 17 -26.73 -46.74 34.14
CA GLY A 17 -26.04 -45.45 33.95
C GLY A 17 -24.54 -45.55 33.74
N LEU A 18 -24.03 -44.55 33.05
CA LEU A 18 -22.70 -43.98 33.30
C LEU A 18 -22.80 -42.48 33.06
N LEU A 19 -22.70 -41.73 34.12
CA LEU A 19 -22.51 -40.29 34.13
C LEU A 19 -21.15 -40.00 33.51
N GLY A 20 -21.17 -39.59 32.27
CA GLY A 20 -20.03 -38.88 31.63
C GLY A 20 -20.40 -37.40 31.51
N ALA A 21 -20.06 -36.60 32.49
CA ALA A 21 -20.12 -35.15 32.41
C ALA A 21 -19.07 -34.66 31.40
N THR A 22 -19.45 -34.52 30.14
CA THR A 22 -18.70 -33.69 29.19
C THR A 22 -19.00 -32.23 29.55
N ALA A 23 -18.08 -31.65 30.30
CA ALA A 23 -18.01 -30.19 30.46
C ALA A 23 -17.80 -29.58 29.08
N PHE A 24 -18.85 -29.08 28.47
CA PHE A 24 -18.73 -28.06 27.42
C PHE A 24 -18.15 -26.84 28.12
N GLY A 25 -16.85 -26.67 28.03
CA GLY A 25 -16.18 -25.41 28.36
C GLY A 25 -16.82 -24.33 27.49
N LEU A 26 -17.65 -23.51 28.09
CA LEU A 26 -17.95 -22.17 27.63
C LEU A 26 -16.56 -21.47 27.52
N TYR A 27 -15.98 -21.45 26.35
CA TYR A 27 -14.96 -20.45 26.02
C TYR A 27 -15.71 -19.11 26.17
N GLY A 28 -15.61 -18.52 27.35
CA GLY A 28 -15.86 -17.12 27.52
C GLY A 28 -15.02 -16.38 26.52
N ILE A 29 -15.66 -15.69 25.60
CA ILE A 29 -15.05 -14.55 24.93
C ILE A 29 -14.89 -13.55 26.08
N GLU A 30 -13.79 -13.68 26.83
CA GLU A 30 -13.29 -12.56 27.64
C GLU A 30 -13.08 -11.43 26.63
N GLY A 31 -14.00 -10.47 26.69
CA GLY A 31 -13.79 -9.19 26.03
C GLY A 31 -12.42 -8.70 26.50
N ARG A 32 -11.42 -8.77 25.61
CA ARG A 32 -10.13 -8.13 25.81
C ARG A 32 -10.47 -6.69 26.17
N ALA A 33 -10.28 -6.33 27.44
CA ALA A 33 -10.34 -4.93 27.86
C ALA A 33 -9.51 -4.17 26.84
N ALA A 34 -10.05 -3.08 26.31
CA ALA A 34 -9.34 -2.21 25.38
C ALA A 34 -8.05 -1.79 26.06
N ASP A 35 -6.95 -2.46 25.68
CA ASP A 35 -5.64 -2.21 26.25
C ASP A 35 -5.28 -0.78 25.83
N SER A 36 -4.89 0.04 26.78
CA SER A 36 -4.39 1.40 26.53
C SER A 36 -3.22 1.28 25.55
N GLY A 37 -3.42 1.72 24.32
CA GLY A 37 -2.59 1.48 23.15
C GLY A 37 -1.10 1.35 23.45
N GLU A 38 -0.51 0.29 22.90
CA GLU A 38 0.91 -0.06 23.14
C GLU A 38 1.79 1.10 22.70
N THR A 39 2.57 1.67 23.64
CA THR A 39 3.49 2.79 23.37
C THR A 39 4.88 2.42 23.77
N MET A 40 5.84 2.61 22.88
CA MET A 40 7.27 2.49 23.12
C MET A 40 7.98 3.70 22.55
N ILE A 41 8.80 4.36 23.34
CA ILE A 41 9.72 5.40 22.87
C ILE A 41 11.04 5.20 23.57
N VAL A 42 12.14 5.15 22.81
CA VAL A 42 13.49 5.00 23.33
C VAL A 42 14.25 6.32 23.21
N ASP A 43 15.24 6.52 24.08
CA ASP A 43 16.13 7.67 23.99
C ASP A 43 16.98 7.59 22.73
N VAL A 44 16.94 8.65 21.94
CA VAL A 44 17.71 8.79 20.71
C VAL A 44 18.68 9.95 20.86
N PRO A 45 19.97 9.76 20.64
CA PRO A 45 20.95 10.85 20.73
C PRO A 45 20.56 12.02 19.82
N GLY A 46 20.53 13.24 20.41
CA GLY A 46 20.20 14.47 19.72
C GLY A 46 18.70 14.71 19.50
N VAL A 47 17.81 13.83 20.01
CA VAL A 47 16.35 14.02 19.96
C VAL A 47 15.83 14.25 21.38
N PRO A 48 15.16 15.38 21.67
CA PRO A 48 14.55 15.62 22.98
C PRO A 48 13.38 14.67 23.21
N THR A 49 13.55 13.60 23.98
CA THR A 49 12.53 12.55 24.21
C THR A 49 11.20 13.12 24.69
N ALA A 50 11.21 14.12 25.59
CA ALA A 50 9.97 14.77 26.06
C ALA A 50 9.23 15.51 24.94
N ALA A 51 9.96 16.16 24.03
CA ALA A 51 9.37 16.83 22.89
C ALA A 51 8.79 15.82 21.87
N LEU A 52 9.51 14.73 21.61
CA LEU A 52 9.03 13.65 20.74
C LEU A 52 7.74 13.04 21.29
N ASN A 53 7.70 12.74 22.60
CA ASN A 53 6.48 12.27 23.25
C ASN A 53 5.31 13.22 23.07
N ALA A 54 5.53 14.53 23.35
CA ALA A 54 4.49 15.54 23.25
C ALA A 54 3.94 15.69 21.81
N GLU A 55 4.81 15.63 20.80
CA GLU A 55 4.36 15.72 19.38
C GLU A 55 3.65 14.43 18.94
N ILE A 56 4.05 13.26 19.45
CA ILE A 56 3.32 12.00 19.21
C ILE A 56 1.96 12.04 19.93
N ASP A 57 1.88 12.51 21.17
CA ASP A 57 0.61 12.63 21.92
C ASP A 57 -0.40 13.50 21.15
N LYS A 58 0.04 14.62 20.59
CA LYS A 58 -0.82 15.46 19.74
C LYS A 58 -1.35 14.70 18.54
N LEU A 59 -0.51 13.93 17.83
CA LEU A 59 -0.92 13.19 16.64
C LEU A 59 -2.04 12.17 16.92
N PHE A 60 -2.16 11.70 18.17
CA PHE A 60 -3.22 10.79 18.59
C PHE A 60 -4.41 11.49 19.26
N ASN A 61 -4.45 12.82 19.23
CA ASN A 61 -5.62 13.60 19.62
C ASN A 61 -6.60 13.68 18.45
N GLU A 62 -7.68 12.88 18.50
CA GLU A 62 -8.65 12.75 17.41
C GLU A 62 -9.42 14.06 17.13
N ASP A 63 -9.61 14.89 18.14
CA ASP A 63 -10.29 16.20 17.99
C ASP A 63 -9.50 17.17 17.08
N GLU A 64 -8.16 17.04 17.06
CA GLU A 64 -7.28 17.91 16.27
C GLU A 64 -6.80 17.27 14.96
N PHE A 65 -6.51 15.96 14.98
CA PHE A 65 -5.76 15.29 13.91
C PHE A 65 -6.50 14.09 13.29
N ALA A 66 -7.79 13.93 13.61
CA ALA A 66 -8.57 12.77 13.22
C ALA A 66 -7.94 11.43 13.67
N GLU A 67 -8.43 10.31 13.16
CA GLU A 67 -8.10 8.99 13.68
C GLU A 67 -6.70 8.52 13.23
N THR A 68 -5.69 8.66 14.12
CA THR A 68 -4.41 7.97 13.97
C THR A 68 -4.46 6.61 14.70
N ARG A 69 -4.25 5.52 13.98
CA ARG A 69 -4.36 4.15 14.48
C ARG A 69 -3.02 3.54 14.85
N ALA A 70 -1.98 3.85 14.07
CA ALA A 70 -0.64 3.37 14.28
C ALA A 70 0.41 4.39 13.85
N LEU A 71 1.47 4.51 14.63
CA LEU A 71 2.70 5.23 14.32
C LEU A 71 3.88 4.31 14.61
N VAL A 72 4.81 4.21 13.66
CA VAL A 72 6.12 3.56 13.84
C VAL A 72 7.20 4.49 13.29
N ILE A 73 8.25 4.74 14.08
CA ILE A 73 9.42 5.49 13.64
C ILE A 73 10.64 4.58 13.79
N MET A 74 11.38 4.41 12.69
CA MET A 74 12.68 3.74 12.68
C MET A 74 13.79 4.73 12.42
N ARG A 75 14.92 4.59 13.10
CA ARG A 75 16.16 5.29 12.81
C ARG A 75 17.30 4.32 12.66
N GLY A 76 17.98 4.38 11.51
CA GLY A 76 19.11 3.48 11.25
C GLY A 76 18.73 1.99 11.20
N GLY A 77 17.47 1.65 10.95
CA GLY A 77 16.97 0.28 10.92
C GLY A 77 16.36 -0.22 12.24
N GLU A 78 16.43 0.56 13.33
CA GLU A 78 15.88 0.22 14.63
C GLU A 78 14.61 1.02 14.93
N ILE A 79 13.60 0.38 15.54
CA ILE A 79 12.37 1.07 15.96
C ILE A 79 12.72 1.94 17.18
N VAL A 80 12.53 3.25 17.04
CA VAL A 80 12.82 4.24 18.10
C VAL A 80 11.54 4.79 18.74
N ALA A 81 10.43 4.74 18.03
CA ALA A 81 9.12 5.03 18.60
C ALA A 81 8.04 4.17 17.92
N GLU A 82 7.09 3.73 18.73
CA GLU A 82 5.95 2.94 18.25
C GLU A 82 4.75 3.23 19.13
N ARG A 83 3.58 3.50 18.52
CA ARG A 83 2.34 3.71 19.25
C ARG A 83 1.14 3.24 18.43
N TYR A 84 0.21 2.61 19.11
CA TYR A 84 -1.08 2.17 18.56
C TYR A 84 -2.22 2.78 19.37
N ALA A 85 -3.29 3.21 18.68
CA ALA A 85 -4.51 3.64 19.35
C ALA A 85 -5.25 2.45 19.99
N PRO A 86 -6.14 2.68 20.96
CA PRO A 86 -6.97 1.61 21.55
C PRO A 86 -7.68 0.76 20.48
N GLY A 87 -7.61 -0.57 20.62
CA GLY A 87 -8.17 -1.51 19.65
C GLY A 87 -7.24 -1.89 18.49
N TYR A 88 -6.07 -1.29 18.40
CA TYR A 88 -5.02 -1.61 17.41
C TYR A 88 -3.75 -2.06 18.11
N ASP A 89 -3.00 -2.93 17.43
CA ASP A 89 -1.75 -3.49 17.94
C ASP A 89 -0.73 -3.69 16.80
N ARG A 90 0.46 -4.19 17.16
CA ARG A 90 1.53 -4.47 16.18
C ARG A 90 1.20 -5.55 15.16
N GLY A 91 0.19 -6.38 15.41
CA GLY A 91 -0.30 -7.39 14.48
C GLY A 91 -1.40 -6.90 13.54
N THR A 92 -2.01 -5.75 13.84
CA THR A 92 -3.11 -5.20 13.05
C THR A 92 -2.65 -4.84 11.64
N ARG A 93 -3.34 -5.39 10.63
CA ARG A 93 -3.12 -5.04 9.22
C ARG A 93 -3.97 -3.85 8.84
N PHE A 94 -3.37 -2.97 8.05
CA PHE A 94 -4.01 -1.77 7.51
C PHE A 94 -3.96 -1.80 5.99
N ILE A 95 -5.02 -1.30 5.36
CA ILE A 95 -5.05 -1.13 3.91
C ILE A 95 -4.06 -0.04 3.50
N SER A 96 -3.29 -0.31 2.45
CA SER A 96 -2.27 0.61 1.93
C SER A 96 -2.86 1.82 1.23
N TRP A 97 -4.02 1.65 0.61
CA TRP A 97 -4.43 2.52 -0.47
C TRP A 97 -3.26 2.74 -1.44
N SER A 98 -3.07 3.95 -1.93
CA SER A 98 -2.05 4.25 -2.95
C SER A 98 -0.58 4.00 -2.55
N MET A 99 -0.27 3.65 -1.30
CA MET A 99 1.08 3.16 -0.98
C MET A 99 1.42 1.87 -1.76
N ALA A 100 0.40 1.11 -2.20
CA ALA A 100 0.57 -0.06 -3.08
C ALA A 100 1.31 0.27 -4.38
N LYS A 101 1.16 1.49 -4.91
CA LYS A 101 1.84 1.93 -6.13
C LYS A 101 3.36 1.81 -6.02
N SER A 102 3.93 2.20 -4.87
CA SER A 102 5.38 2.07 -4.62
C SER A 102 5.83 0.61 -4.55
N VAL A 103 4.99 -0.30 -4.02
CA VAL A 103 5.25 -1.74 -4.07
C VAL A 103 5.27 -2.24 -5.51
N THR A 104 4.30 -1.84 -6.33
CA THR A 104 4.23 -2.19 -7.76
C THR A 104 5.46 -1.69 -8.51
N ALA A 105 5.94 -0.46 -8.24
CA ALA A 105 7.18 0.04 -8.84
C ALA A 105 8.40 -0.79 -8.45
N VAL A 106 8.51 -1.25 -7.20
CA VAL A 106 9.57 -2.18 -6.77
C VAL A 106 9.49 -3.49 -7.54
N LEU A 107 8.30 -4.08 -7.70
CA LEU A 107 8.12 -5.32 -8.46
C LEU A 107 8.52 -5.16 -9.94
N VAL A 108 8.17 -4.03 -10.58
CA VAL A 108 8.64 -3.70 -11.94
C VAL A 108 10.16 -3.62 -11.98
N GLY A 109 10.78 -2.98 -10.97
CA GLY A 109 12.23 -2.86 -10.86
C GLY A 109 12.94 -4.20 -10.74
N LEU A 110 12.36 -5.15 -10.03
CA LEU A 110 12.87 -6.52 -9.96
C LEU A 110 12.78 -7.22 -11.32
N MET A 111 11.69 -7.02 -12.07
CA MET A 111 11.57 -7.54 -13.44
C MET A 111 12.59 -6.91 -14.41
N VAL A 112 12.89 -5.64 -14.26
CA VAL A 112 13.93 -4.96 -15.05
C VAL A 112 15.32 -5.48 -14.68
N ALA A 113 15.59 -5.69 -13.39
CA ALA A 113 16.85 -6.27 -12.91
C ALA A 113 17.06 -7.70 -13.43
N ASP A 114 15.97 -8.46 -13.58
CA ASP A 114 15.99 -9.82 -14.16
C ASP A 114 16.06 -9.83 -15.71
N GLY A 115 16.12 -8.65 -16.35
CA GLY A 115 16.17 -8.51 -17.82
C GLY A 115 14.86 -8.86 -18.53
N ARG A 116 13.74 -8.99 -17.81
CA ARG A 116 12.44 -9.36 -18.35
C ARG A 116 11.64 -8.17 -18.87
N LEU A 117 11.92 -6.98 -18.37
CA LEU A 117 11.32 -5.72 -18.79
C LEU A 117 12.39 -4.68 -19.03
N ALA A 118 12.11 -3.67 -19.87
CA ALA A 118 12.99 -2.55 -20.13
C ALA A 118 12.23 -1.24 -19.96
N LEU A 119 12.81 -0.32 -19.16
CA LEU A 119 12.16 0.92 -18.72
C LEU A 119 11.71 1.82 -19.89
N ASP A 120 12.51 1.90 -20.93
CA ASP A 120 12.29 2.79 -22.08
C ASP A 120 11.73 2.08 -23.31
N ALA A 121 11.46 0.77 -23.21
CA ALA A 121 10.76 0.04 -24.26
C ALA A 121 9.26 0.33 -24.20
N PRO A 122 8.54 0.19 -25.34
CA PRO A 122 7.09 0.17 -25.35
C PRO A 122 6.53 -0.79 -24.31
N ALA A 123 5.51 -0.36 -23.57
CA ALA A 123 4.86 -1.19 -22.58
C ALA A 123 4.25 -2.44 -23.27
N PRO A 124 4.54 -3.67 -22.78
CA PRO A 124 4.15 -4.90 -23.47
C PRO A 124 2.66 -5.23 -23.21
N VAL A 125 1.77 -4.30 -23.58
CA VAL A 125 0.31 -4.46 -23.59
C VAL A 125 -0.12 -4.90 -24.97
N PRO A 126 -0.64 -6.14 -25.16
CA PRO A 126 -0.88 -6.70 -26.50
C PRO A 126 -1.81 -5.86 -27.36
N ASP A 127 -2.87 -5.31 -26.76
CA ASP A 127 -3.86 -4.51 -27.49
C ASP A 127 -3.29 -3.19 -28.02
N TRP A 128 -2.27 -2.63 -27.37
CA TRP A 128 -1.60 -1.39 -27.79
C TRP A 128 -0.58 -1.59 -28.92
N GLN A 129 -0.14 -2.85 -29.12
CA GLN A 129 0.84 -3.18 -30.18
C GLN A 129 0.20 -3.42 -31.56
N ARG A 130 -1.10 -3.17 -31.70
CA ARG A 130 -1.80 -3.28 -33.00
C ARG A 130 -1.31 -2.17 -33.96
N PRO A 131 -1.17 -2.47 -35.26
CA PRO A 131 -0.79 -1.45 -36.23
C PRO A 131 -1.69 -0.23 -36.19
N GLY A 132 -1.12 0.96 -35.99
CA GLY A 132 -1.84 2.23 -35.94
C GLY A 132 -2.46 2.60 -34.59
N ASP A 133 -2.29 1.79 -33.53
CA ASP A 133 -2.69 2.18 -32.17
C ASP A 133 -1.65 3.12 -31.56
N PRO A 134 -2.01 4.40 -31.27
CA PRO A 134 -1.06 5.37 -30.75
C PRO A 134 -0.55 5.03 -29.35
N ARG A 135 -1.28 4.19 -28.58
CA ARG A 135 -0.87 3.73 -27.25
C ARG A 135 0.37 2.83 -27.30
N GLY A 136 0.74 2.30 -28.48
CA GLY A 136 1.99 1.58 -28.68
C GLY A 136 3.26 2.39 -28.39
N ALA A 137 3.16 3.72 -28.30
CA ALA A 137 4.26 4.60 -27.91
C ALA A 137 4.41 4.75 -26.36
N ILE A 138 3.47 4.25 -25.56
CA ILE A 138 3.55 4.29 -24.11
C ILE A 138 4.67 3.36 -23.66
N THR A 139 5.62 3.89 -22.87
CA THR A 139 6.71 3.11 -22.26
C THR A 139 6.43 2.80 -20.79
N LEU A 140 7.20 1.86 -20.20
CA LEU A 140 7.13 1.65 -18.75
C LEU A 140 7.48 2.90 -17.95
N ARG A 141 8.44 3.72 -18.46
CA ARG A 141 8.77 5.01 -17.85
C ARG A 141 7.56 5.94 -17.81
N HIS A 142 6.80 6.04 -18.89
CA HIS A 142 5.59 6.87 -18.94
C HIS A 142 4.57 6.42 -17.89
N LEU A 143 4.33 5.11 -17.77
CA LEU A 143 3.44 4.56 -16.75
C LEU A 143 3.94 4.87 -15.33
N LEU A 144 5.22 4.62 -15.03
CA LEU A 144 5.80 4.84 -13.70
C LEU A 144 5.84 6.32 -13.30
N HIS A 145 6.02 7.23 -14.26
CA HIS A 145 6.02 8.69 -14.04
C HIS A 145 4.62 9.31 -14.11
N MET A 146 3.54 8.50 -14.19
CA MET A 146 2.16 9.00 -14.32
C MET A 146 1.99 9.95 -15.50
N SER A 147 2.57 9.59 -16.65
CA SER A 147 2.54 10.38 -17.88
C SER A 147 2.21 9.53 -19.12
N SER A 148 1.32 8.56 -18.95
CA SER A 148 0.90 7.66 -20.05
C SER A 148 0.15 8.39 -21.17
N GLY A 149 -0.55 9.48 -20.85
CA GLY A 149 -1.49 10.16 -21.76
C GLY A 149 -2.83 9.44 -21.89
N LEU A 150 -3.07 8.34 -21.19
CA LEU A 150 -4.38 7.68 -21.16
C LEU A 150 -5.39 8.54 -20.43
N GLN A 151 -6.60 8.61 -20.94
CA GLN A 151 -7.71 9.28 -20.25
C GLN A 151 -7.97 8.61 -18.92
N HIS A 152 -8.00 9.42 -17.85
CA HIS A 152 -8.24 8.92 -16.50
C HIS A 152 -8.73 10.05 -15.58
N SER A 153 -9.62 9.69 -14.64
CA SER A 153 -10.01 10.54 -13.54
C SER A 153 -9.80 9.80 -12.21
N GLU A 154 -8.86 10.28 -11.39
CA GLU A 154 -8.59 9.67 -10.07
C GLU A 154 -9.66 10.08 -9.04
N ALA A 155 -10.25 11.25 -9.16
CA ALA A 155 -11.31 11.73 -8.30
C ALA A 155 -12.49 12.23 -9.12
N GLY A 156 -13.69 12.15 -8.58
CA GLY A 156 -14.93 12.63 -9.18
C GLY A 156 -15.87 13.21 -8.12
N ASP A 157 -16.78 14.07 -8.55
CA ASP A 157 -17.88 14.55 -7.72
C ASP A 157 -19.19 14.38 -8.51
N PRO A 158 -20.01 13.38 -8.16
CA PRO A 158 -19.84 12.41 -7.07
C PRO A 158 -18.71 11.39 -7.31
N PRO A 159 -18.19 10.73 -6.24
CA PRO A 159 -17.03 9.83 -6.36
C PRO A 159 -17.16 8.70 -7.38
N TYR A 160 -18.37 8.20 -7.61
CA TYR A 160 -18.63 7.11 -8.59
C TYR A 160 -18.47 7.54 -10.07
N ASP A 161 -18.26 8.83 -10.34
CA ASP A 161 -17.96 9.32 -11.68
C ASP A 161 -16.45 9.21 -12.00
N SER A 162 -15.59 8.94 -10.98
CA SER A 162 -14.17 8.74 -11.22
C SER A 162 -13.87 7.37 -11.82
N ASP A 163 -12.87 7.30 -12.70
CA ASP A 163 -12.37 6.04 -13.27
C ASP A 163 -11.77 5.14 -12.21
N GLU A 164 -11.14 5.71 -11.16
CA GLU A 164 -10.64 4.95 -10.04
C GLU A 164 -11.75 4.15 -9.36
N VAL A 165 -12.83 4.81 -8.93
CA VAL A 165 -13.95 4.16 -8.24
C VAL A 165 -14.67 3.18 -9.16
N ARG A 166 -14.85 3.53 -10.43
CA ARG A 166 -15.47 2.64 -11.43
C ARG A 166 -14.65 1.37 -11.63
N MET A 167 -13.33 1.52 -11.78
CA MET A 167 -12.44 0.37 -11.94
C MET A 167 -12.40 -0.51 -10.68
N LEU A 168 -12.26 0.09 -9.49
CA LEU A 168 -12.06 -0.66 -8.25
C LEU A 168 -13.35 -1.31 -7.72
N PHE A 169 -14.50 -0.65 -7.86
CA PHE A 169 -15.70 -1.01 -7.09
C PHE A 169 -16.98 -1.18 -7.92
N LEU A 170 -16.99 -0.73 -9.18
CA LEU A 170 -18.19 -0.74 -10.02
C LEU A 170 -18.01 -1.63 -11.27
N ASP A 171 -18.18 -1.04 -12.44
CA ASP A 171 -18.23 -1.76 -13.71
C ASP A 171 -16.89 -2.36 -14.18
N GLY A 172 -15.76 -1.85 -13.66
CA GLY A 172 -14.41 -2.39 -13.92
C GLY A 172 -13.93 -3.48 -12.97
N ARG A 173 -14.59 -3.68 -11.81
CA ARG A 173 -14.09 -4.44 -10.67
C ARG A 173 -13.75 -5.91 -10.93
N ASP A 174 -14.43 -6.56 -11.85
CA ASP A 174 -14.24 -7.99 -12.12
C ASP A 174 -13.04 -8.24 -13.05
N ASN A 175 -12.64 -7.23 -13.83
CA ASN A 175 -11.45 -7.25 -14.68
C ASN A 175 -10.89 -5.84 -14.82
N MET A 176 -10.18 -5.41 -13.79
CA MET A 176 -9.66 -4.04 -13.64
C MET A 176 -8.69 -3.68 -14.76
N VAL A 177 -7.85 -4.62 -15.16
CA VAL A 177 -6.88 -4.38 -16.22
C VAL A 177 -7.56 -4.13 -17.57
N ARG A 178 -8.63 -4.83 -17.89
CA ARG A 178 -9.39 -4.59 -19.13
C ARG A 178 -9.98 -3.18 -19.14
N TYR A 179 -10.48 -2.72 -17.99
CA TYR A 179 -10.98 -1.36 -17.85
C TYR A 179 -9.85 -0.34 -18.07
N ALA A 180 -8.72 -0.52 -17.39
CA ALA A 180 -7.59 0.39 -17.44
C ALA A 180 -6.89 0.43 -18.82
N GLU A 181 -6.60 -0.73 -19.41
CA GLU A 181 -5.96 -0.83 -20.74
C GLU A 181 -6.88 -0.37 -21.88
N GLY A 182 -8.21 -0.39 -21.66
CA GLY A 182 -9.20 0.02 -22.63
C GLY A 182 -9.35 1.54 -22.81
N GLN A 183 -8.74 2.35 -21.93
CA GLN A 183 -8.86 3.81 -21.99
C GLN A 183 -8.21 4.38 -23.27
N PRO A 184 -8.82 5.40 -23.90
CA PRO A 184 -8.21 6.08 -25.03
C PRO A 184 -7.09 7.01 -24.57
N LEU A 185 -6.25 7.48 -25.51
CA LEU A 185 -5.36 8.61 -25.26
C LEU A 185 -6.15 9.92 -25.26
N GLU A 186 -5.85 10.78 -24.28
CA GLU A 186 -6.28 12.19 -24.27
C GLU A 186 -5.09 13.15 -24.47
N ALA A 187 -3.84 12.65 -24.33
CA ALA A 187 -2.63 13.39 -24.53
C ALA A 187 -1.55 12.49 -25.13
N GLU A 188 -0.50 13.10 -25.74
CA GLU A 188 0.67 12.36 -26.17
C GLU A 188 1.40 11.70 -24.99
N PRO A 189 1.84 10.43 -25.10
CA PRO A 189 2.63 9.78 -24.07
C PRO A 189 3.84 10.61 -23.64
N GLY A 190 4.01 10.82 -22.35
CA GLY A 190 5.10 11.61 -21.76
C GLY A 190 4.84 13.11 -21.69
N SER A 191 3.74 13.65 -22.23
CA SER A 191 3.49 15.10 -22.31
C SER A 191 2.77 15.70 -21.11
N LYS A 192 1.98 14.90 -20.36
CA LYS A 192 1.12 15.35 -19.25
C LYS A 192 1.32 14.45 -18.04
N PHE A 193 1.43 15.05 -16.84
CA PHE A 193 1.32 14.31 -15.60
C PHE A 193 -0.16 14.14 -15.23
N GLU A 194 -0.55 12.91 -14.97
CA GLU A 194 -1.87 12.57 -14.46
C GLU A 194 -1.79 11.36 -13.53
N TYR A 195 -1.99 11.63 -12.25
CA TYR A 195 -1.97 10.59 -11.24
C TYR A 195 -3.10 9.59 -11.47
N SER A 196 -2.78 8.29 -11.52
CA SER A 196 -3.71 7.27 -12.00
C SER A 196 -3.53 5.94 -11.28
N THR A 197 -4.57 5.48 -10.60
CA THR A 197 -4.64 4.12 -10.05
C THR A 197 -4.73 3.07 -11.17
N ASN A 198 -5.43 3.37 -12.27
CA ASN A 198 -5.52 2.49 -13.44
C ASN A 198 -4.13 2.12 -13.98
N THR A 199 -3.23 3.10 -14.05
CA THR A 199 -1.83 2.92 -14.51
C THR A 199 -1.09 1.85 -13.70
N SER A 200 -1.29 1.81 -12.39
CA SER A 200 -0.63 0.82 -11.53
C SER A 200 -1.22 -0.59 -11.69
N VAL A 201 -2.51 -0.70 -12.02
CA VAL A 201 -3.14 -1.99 -12.36
C VAL A 201 -2.60 -2.50 -13.70
N ILE A 202 -2.40 -1.63 -14.70
CA ILE A 202 -1.73 -1.99 -15.97
C ILE A 202 -0.33 -2.56 -15.69
N LEU A 203 0.49 -1.88 -14.87
CA LEU A 203 1.81 -2.38 -14.48
C LEU A 203 1.74 -3.75 -13.78
N SER A 204 0.75 -3.95 -12.91
CA SER A 204 0.53 -5.24 -12.23
C SER A 204 0.23 -6.37 -13.20
N ASP A 205 -0.56 -6.10 -14.24
CA ASP A 205 -0.85 -7.08 -15.27
C ASP A 205 0.35 -7.35 -16.18
N ILE A 206 1.11 -6.32 -16.53
CA ILE A 206 2.38 -6.49 -17.26
C ILE A 206 3.30 -7.44 -16.52
N ILE A 207 3.49 -7.25 -15.19
CA ILE A 207 4.28 -8.19 -14.36
C ILE A 207 3.69 -9.59 -14.45
N THR A 208 2.38 -9.75 -14.26
CA THR A 208 1.72 -11.06 -14.29
C THR A 208 1.91 -11.78 -15.61
N ARG A 209 1.83 -11.07 -16.74
CA ARG A 209 2.10 -11.62 -18.08
C ARG A 209 3.55 -12.05 -18.26
N GLN A 210 4.51 -11.47 -17.54
CA GLN A 210 5.89 -11.94 -17.52
C GLN A 210 6.07 -13.23 -16.70
N LEU A 211 5.14 -13.54 -15.80
CA LEU A 211 5.21 -14.71 -14.93
C LEU A 211 4.49 -15.93 -15.52
N THR A 212 3.40 -15.71 -16.27
CA THR A 212 2.57 -16.77 -16.84
C THR A 212 1.78 -16.31 -18.07
N ASP A 213 1.65 -17.20 -19.06
CA ASP A 213 0.78 -17.00 -20.23
C ASP A 213 -0.68 -17.42 -19.97
N SER A 214 -0.94 -17.99 -18.78
CA SER A 214 -2.25 -18.50 -18.42
C SER A 214 -3.31 -17.39 -18.38
N LYS A 215 -4.52 -17.71 -18.83
CA LYS A 215 -5.72 -16.88 -18.69
C LYS A 215 -6.56 -17.27 -17.46
N ASP A 216 -6.22 -18.38 -16.80
CA ASP A 216 -6.88 -18.83 -15.59
C ASP A 216 -6.57 -17.87 -14.42
N PRO A 217 -7.57 -17.26 -13.78
CA PRO A 217 -7.37 -16.28 -12.71
C PRO A 217 -6.59 -16.84 -11.51
N ASP A 218 -6.81 -18.10 -11.17
CA ASP A 218 -6.14 -18.73 -10.04
C ASP A 218 -4.65 -19.00 -10.32
N VAL A 219 -4.32 -19.35 -11.56
CA VAL A 219 -2.92 -19.50 -11.98
C VAL A 219 -2.22 -18.14 -11.98
N ARG A 220 -2.86 -17.12 -12.50
CA ARG A 220 -2.35 -15.74 -12.54
C ARG A 220 -2.07 -15.21 -11.13
N ARG A 221 -3.06 -15.31 -10.24
CA ARG A 221 -2.94 -14.90 -8.83
C ARG A 221 -1.80 -15.64 -8.13
N ARG A 222 -1.71 -16.96 -8.28
CA ARG A 222 -0.62 -17.75 -7.66
C ARG A 222 0.74 -17.31 -8.18
N ALA A 223 0.91 -17.13 -9.48
CA ALA A 223 2.18 -16.72 -10.07
C ALA A 223 2.67 -15.38 -9.51
N MET A 224 1.78 -14.38 -9.43
CA MET A 224 2.09 -13.09 -8.84
C MET A 224 2.39 -13.20 -7.34
N LEU A 225 1.59 -13.96 -6.59
CA LEU A 225 1.79 -14.13 -5.15
C LEU A 225 3.11 -14.83 -4.82
N GLU A 226 3.47 -15.87 -5.57
CA GLU A 226 4.76 -16.56 -5.43
C GLU A 226 5.94 -15.64 -5.75
N TYR A 227 5.81 -14.84 -6.81
CA TYR A 227 6.82 -13.84 -7.15
C TYR A 227 6.99 -12.79 -6.04
N MET A 228 5.88 -12.22 -5.53
CA MET A 228 5.92 -11.26 -4.43
C MET A 228 6.53 -11.89 -3.16
N ARG A 229 6.16 -13.12 -2.84
CA ARG A 229 6.71 -13.83 -1.67
C ARG A 229 8.22 -13.99 -1.78
N GLY A 230 8.70 -14.59 -2.86
CA GLY A 230 10.11 -14.91 -3.02
C GLY A 230 11.01 -13.70 -3.24
N ARG A 231 10.48 -12.62 -3.85
CA ARG A 231 11.31 -11.46 -4.25
C ARG A 231 11.16 -10.24 -3.35
N LEU A 232 10.09 -10.16 -2.56
CA LEU A 232 9.80 -8.99 -1.72
C LEU A 232 9.45 -9.39 -0.28
N ILE A 233 8.39 -10.17 -0.08
CA ILE A 233 7.79 -10.39 1.24
C ILE A 233 8.77 -11.12 2.17
N GLU A 234 9.28 -12.26 1.74
CA GLU A 234 10.20 -13.08 2.54
C GLU A 234 11.56 -12.41 2.72
N PRO A 235 12.22 -11.86 1.67
CA PRO A 235 13.49 -11.16 1.85
C PRO A 235 13.43 -9.96 2.79
N LEU A 236 12.32 -9.20 2.79
CA LEU A 236 12.12 -8.06 3.68
C LEU A 236 11.56 -8.46 5.05
N GLY A 237 11.17 -9.72 5.25
CA GLY A 237 10.52 -10.18 6.47
C GLY A 237 9.15 -9.51 6.72
N MET A 238 8.41 -9.19 5.64
CA MET A 238 7.11 -8.53 5.71
C MET A 238 5.97 -9.54 5.82
N ALA A 239 6.04 -10.43 6.80
CA ALA A 239 5.15 -11.59 6.93
C ALA A 239 3.66 -11.27 7.07
N SER A 240 3.33 -10.04 7.45
CA SER A 240 1.93 -9.59 7.53
C SER A 240 1.35 -9.12 6.20
N MET A 241 2.18 -8.93 5.16
CA MET A 241 1.72 -8.40 3.88
C MET A 241 0.77 -9.37 3.16
N VAL A 242 -0.38 -8.86 2.79
CA VAL A 242 -1.41 -9.56 2.02
C VAL A 242 -1.78 -8.71 0.81
N PRO A 243 -1.35 -9.09 -0.40
CA PRO A 243 -1.81 -8.48 -1.63
C PRO A 243 -3.21 -8.97 -1.99
N GLU A 244 -4.05 -8.12 -2.56
CA GLU A 244 -5.37 -8.46 -3.05
C GLU A 244 -5.45 -8.44 -4.57
N PHE A 245 -6.39 -9.22 -5.12
CA PHE A 245 -6.51 -9.46 -6.56
C PHE A 245 -7.96 -9.31 -7.00
N ASP A 246 -8.16 -8.85 -8.23
CA ASP A 246 -9.47 -8.85 -8.86
C ASP A 246 -9.91 -10.26 -9.30
N ALA A 247 -11.11 -10.39 -9.81
CA ALA A 247 -11.66 -11.67 -10.26
C ALA A 247 -10.92 -12.24 -11.48
N SER A 248 -10.16 -11.44 -12.22
CA SER A 248 -9.30 -11.88 -13.33
C SER A 248 -7.92 -12.38 -12.89
N GLY A 249 -7.62 -12.34 -11.59
CA GLY A 249 -6.33 -12.73 -11.01
C GLY A 249 -5.24 -11.66 -11.16
N THR A 250 -5.61 -10.41 -11.42
CA THR A 250 -4.68 -9.28 -11.49
C THR A 250 -4.52 -8.64 -10.11
N LEU A 251 -3.28 -8.37 -9.71
CA LEU A 251 -2.96 -7.68 -8.45
C LEU A 251 -3.58 -6.27 -8.47
N ILE A 252 -4.30 -5.88 -7.41
CA ILE A 252 -4.82 -4.52 -7.23
C ILE A 252 -3.67 -3.62 -6.74
N GLY A 253 -2.60 -3.57 -7.51
CA GLY A 253 -1.32 -2.95 -7.14
C GLY A 253 -1.32 -1.43 -7.11
N GLY A 254 -2.46 -0.80 -7.38
CA GLY A 254 -2.66 0.65 -7.24
C GLY A 254 -3.27 1.05 -5.90
N SER A 255 -3.91 0.10 -5.15
CA SER A 255 -4.75 0.48 -4.02
C SER A 255 -4.83 -0.52 -2.88
N ILE A 256 -4.79 -1.85 -3.11
CA ILE A 256 -5.17 -2.79 -2.07
C ILE A 256 -4.07 -3.82 -1.79
N ILE A 257 -3.16 -3.42 -0.90
CA ILE A 257 -2.20 -4.30 -0.22
C ILE A 257 -2.34 -4.02 1.27
N GLN A 258 -2.47 -5.07 2.07
CA GLN A 258 -2.57 -4.93 3.52
C GLN A 258 -1.26 -5.35 4.17
N ALA A 259 -0.83 -4.61 5.19
CA ALA A 259 0.28 -4.99 6.06
C ALA A 259 0.20 -4.24 7.40
N ASN A 260 0.89 -4.74 8.42
CA ASN A 260 1.03 -4.01 9.68
C ASN A 260 2.04 -2.85 9.56
N ALA A 261 2.02 -1.95 10.54
CA ALA A 261 2.85 -0.75 10.51
C ALA A 261 4.36 -1.07 10.50
N ARG A 262 4.80 -2.11 11.21
CA ARG A 262 6.21 -2.53 11.23
C ARG A 262 6.68 -3.03 9.87
N ASP A 263 5.84 -3.76 9.14
CA ASP A 263 6.20 -4.25 7.81
C ASP A 263 6.26 -3.11 6.79
N TRP A 264 5.36 -2.12 6.89
CA TRP A 264 5.49 -0.88 6.11
C TRP A 264 6.77 -0.11 6.45
N ALA A 265 7.19 -0.10 7.72
CA ALA A 265 8.47 0.52 8.10
C ALA A 265 9.67 -0.21 7.48
N LYS A 266 9.67 -1.55 7.44
CA LYS A 266 10.69 -2.33 6.72
C LYS A 266 10.73 -2.00 5.23
N PHE A 267 9.56 -1.80 4.60
CA PHE A 267 9.50 -1.36 3.20
C PHE A 267 10.14 0.01 3.00
N GLY A 268 9.87 0.96 3.88
CA GLY A 268 10.51 2.28 3.87
C GLY A 268 12.04 2.18 4.07
N GLU A 269 12.50 1.38 5.04
CA GLU A 269 13.93 1.13 5.28
C GLU A 269 14.62 0.48 4.07
N PHE A 270 13.95 -0.43 3.38
CA PHE A 270 14.45 -1.02 2.13
C PHE A 270 14.72 0.05 1.06
N LEU A 271 13.78 0.97 0.86
CA LEU A 271 13.95 2.08 -0.07
C LEU A 271 15.03 3.06 0.41
N ARG A 272 15.08 3.37 1.72
CA ARG A 272 16.11 4.21 2.33
C ARG A 272 17.51 3.66 2.07
N ASN A 273 17.66 2.35 2.17
CA ASN A 273 18.92 1.63 1.92
C ASN A 273 19.13 1.31 0.43
N LYS A 274 18.48 2.05 -0.49
CA LYS A 274 18.66 1.89 -1.94
C LYS A 274 18.44 0.46 -2.43
N GLY A 275 17.43 -0.22 -1.89
CA GLY A 275 17.08 -1.60 -2.28
C GLY A 275 17.97 -2.68 -1.69
N SER A 276 18.66 -2.39 -0.59
CA SER A 276 19.53 -3.32 0.14
C SER A 276 18.92 -3.71 1.49
N ILE A 277 19.13 -4.97 1.91
CA ILE A 277 18.75 -5.50 3.22
C ILE A 277 19.93 -6.27 3.79
N ALA A 278 20.33 -5.93 5.04
CA ALA A 278 21.45 -6.59 5.72
C ALA A 278 22.72 -6.70 4.83
N GLY A 279 23.00 -5.67 4.03
CA GLY A 279 24.14 -5.61 3.11
C GLY A 279 23.94 -6.32 1.76
N ASN A 280 22.86 -7.06 1.57
CA ASN A 280 22.54 -7.73 0.30
C ASN A 280 21.67 -6.84 -0.59
N GLN A 281 22.07 -6.66 -1.85
CA GLN A 281 21.33 -5.86 -2.83
C GLN A 281 20.25 -6.71 -3.50
N PHE A 282 18.97 -6.43 -3.22
CA PHE A 282 17.82 -7.11 -3.81
C PHE A 282 17.24 -6.35 -5.00
N LEU A 283 17.16 -5.02 -4.90
CA LEU A 283 16.74 -4.13 -5.97
C LEU A 283 17.93 -3.24 -6.35
N THR A 284 18.20 -3.06 -7.65
CA THR A 284 19.36 -2.27 -8.06
C THR A 284 19.31 -0.83 -7.54
N ARG A 285 20.46 -0.27 -7.14
CA ARG A 285 20.54 1.13 -6.71
C ARG A 285 20.03 2.08 -7.78
N GLY A 286 20.38 1.83 -9.03
CA GLY A 286 19.93 2.63 -10.18
C GLY A 286 18.41 2.64 -10.33
N TRP A 287 17.70 1.56 -9.93
CA TRP A 287 16.24 1.56 -9.95
C TRP A 287 15.65 2.45 -8.86
N VAL A 288 16.18 2.39 -7.64
CA VAL A 288 15.74 3.30 -6.57
C VAL A 288 16.06 4.75 -6.93
N ASP A 289 17.23 5.01 -7.52
CA ASP A 289 17.57 6.35 -8.01
C ASP A 289 16.59 6.83 -9.10
N PHE A 290 16.16 5.93 -10.01
CA PHE A 290 15.09 6.23 -10.95
C PHE A 290 13.76 6.54 -10.23
N MET A 291 13.35 5.72 -9.27
CA MET A 291 12.13 6.00 -8.50
C MET A 291 12.16 7.38 -7.83
N LEU A 292 13.35 7.84 -7.40
CA LEU A 292 13.56 9.14 -6.75
C LEU A 292 13.89 10.27 -7.75
N THR A 293 13.88 9.99 -9.06
CA THR A 293 14.04 11.01 -10.11
C THR A 293 12.67 11.59 -10.46
N SER A 294 12.55 12.91 -10.46
CA SER A 294 11.31 13.61 -10.79
C SER A 294 10.77 13.20 -12.17
N SER A 295 9.45 13.05 -12.23
CA SER A 295 8.73 13.05 -13.49
C SER A 295 9.00 14.37 -14.24
N PRO A 296 9.20 14.36 -15.55
CA PRO A 296 9.37 15.60 -16.31
C PRO A 296 8.22 16.59 -16.17
N ASN A 297 7.03 16.10 -15.85
CA ASN A 297 5.79 16.88 -15.82
C ASN A 297 5.30 17.24 -14.40
N ASP A 298 5.89 16.64 -13.35
CA ASP A 298 5.65 17.02 -11.95
C ASP A 298 6.91 16.78 -11.10
N PRO A 299 7.60 17.83 -10.64
CA PRO A 299 8.85 17.69 -9.89
C PRO A 299 8.68 16.97 -8.55
N ALA A 300 7.48 16.96 -7.97
CA ALA A 300 7.19 16.30 -6.70
C ALA A 300 6.77 14.83 -6.83
N TYR A 301 6.82 14.26 -8.04
CA TYR A 301 6.52 12.85 -8.27
C TYR A 301 7.67 12.15 -8.99
N GLY A 302 8.00 10.97 -8.54
CA GLY A 302 9.02 10.09 -9.15
C GLY A 302 8.40 8.86 -9.81
N GLY A 303 9.10 7.74 -9.77
CA GLY A 303 8.58 6.45 -10.21
C GLY A 303 7.65 5.82 -9.17
N HIS A 304 6.37 6.19 -9.17
CA HIS A 304 5.36 5.75 -8.21
C HIS A 304 5.70 6.07 -6.75
N ILE A 305 6.32 7.22 -6.51
CA ILE A 305 6.64 7.73 -5.17
C ILE A 305 6.61 9.26 -5.15
N TRP A 306 6.22 9.85 -4.04
CA TRP A 306 6.19 11.29 -3.84
C TRP A 306 7.53 11.81 -3.33
N LEU A 307 7.98 12.94 -3.88
CA LEU A 307 9.26 13.58 -3.59
C LEU A 307 9.06 14.90 -2.82
N ASN A 308 9.99 15.22 -1.92
CA ASN A 308 9.96 16.47 -1.15
C ASN A 308 10.48 17.64 -1.97
N LYS A 309 9.76 17.96 -3.04
CA LYS A 309 10.10 19.05 -3.97
C LYS A 309 8.91 20.00 -4.13
N PRO A 310 9.19 21.30 -4.38
CA PRO A 310 8.11 22.25 -4.68
C PRO A 310 7.41 21.85 -5.97
N ARG A 311 6.12 22.10 -6.03
CA ARG A 311 5.28 21.96 -7.23
C ARG A 311 5.05 23.33 -7.87
N ALA A 312 4.49 23.33 -9.08
CA ALA A 312 4.11 24.56 -9.77
C ALA A 312 3.13 25.39 -8.92
N ALA A 313 3.15 26.70 -9.11
CA ALA A 313 2.28 27.62 -8.38
C ALA A 313 0.80 27.22 -8.55
N GLY A 314 0.05 27.23 -7.44
CA GLY A 314 -1.37 26.83 -7.39
C GLY A 314 -1.62 25.33 -7.14
N LEU A 315 -0.60 24.47 -7.19
CA LEU A 315 -0.73 23.08 -6.80
C LEU A 315 -0.47 22.89 -5.30
N LYS A 316 -1.24 22.00 -4.66
CA LYS A 316 -1.05 21.67 -3.23
C LYS A 316 0.35 21.08 -3.00
N LYS A 317 0.99 21.47 -1.89
CA LYS A 317 2.21 20.84 -1.39
C LYS A 317 1.90 19.38 -1.06
N VAL A 318 2.81 18.50 -1.45
CA VAL A 318 2.64 17.06 -1.21
C VAL A 318 3.34 16.64 0.08
N LEU A 319 4.58 17.13 0.28
CA LEU A 319 5.42 16.88 1.45
C LEU A 319 5.85 18.24 2.08
N TYR A 320 7.09 18.33 2.52
CA TYR A 320 7.60 19.39 3.39
C TYR A 320 8.83 20.11 2.80
N PRO A 321 8.77 20.67 1.58
CA PRO A 321 9.98 21.22 0.94
C PRO A 321 10.60 22.39 1.69
N ASP A 322 9.82 23.09 2.54
CA ASP A 322 10.28 24.24 3.32
C ASP A 322 10.75 23.85 4.75
N LEU A 323 10.49 22.62 5.19
CA LEU A 323 10.71 22.17 6.56
C LEU A 323 11.75 21.05 6.67
N LEU A 324 11.69 20.08 5.78
CA LEU A 324 12.49 18.88 5.82
C LEU A 324 13.56 18.84 4.71
N PRO A 325 14.58 17.96 4.83
CA PRO A 325 15.59 17.79 3.79
C PRO A 325 14.98 17.50 2.42
N GLY A 326 15.64 17.96 1.35
CA GLY A 326 15.18 17.75 -0.02
C GLY A 326 15.27 16.31 -0.52
N ASP A 327 15.92 15.43 0.24
CA ASP A 327 16.03 13.99 -0.04
C ASP A 327 14.88 13.15 0.58
N VAL A 328 13.95 13.80 1.29
CA VAL A 328 12.75 13.14 1.82
C VAL A 328 11.84 12.70 0.69
N PHE A 329 11.28 11.52 0.81
CA PHE A 329 10.28 10.97 -0.09
C PHE A 329 9.23 10.16 0.67
N ALA A 330 8.09 9.88 0.03
CA ALA A 330 7.03 9.11 0.70
C ALA A 330 6.18 8.29 -0.26
N ALA A 331 5.78 7.10 0.20
CA ALA A 331 4.58 6.45 -0.28
C ALA A 331 3.38 7.02 0.51
N GLN A 332 2.32 7.43 -0.18
CA GLN A 332 1.12 7.99 0.42
C GLN A 332 -0.12 7.25 -0.06
N GLY A 333 -1.08 7.07 0.83
CA GLY A 333 -2.36 6.44 0.55
C GLY A 333 -3.54 7.28 1.04
N HIS A 334 -4.69 7.06 0.43
CA HIS A 334 -5.96 7.69 0.80
C HIS A 334 -6.22 7.57 2.30
N LEU A 335 -6.95 8.52 2.87
CA LEU A 335 -7.22 8.62 4.30
C LEU A 335 -5.96 8.76 5.19
N GLY A 336 -4.85 9.26 4.62
CA GLY A 336 -3.67 9.60 5.39
C GLY A 336 -2.78 8.43 5.76
N GLN A 337 -2.66 7.42 4.91
CA GLN A 337 -1.64 6.39 5.05
C GLN A 337 -0.28 6.94 4.57
N PHE A 338 0.77 6.82 5.37
CA PHE A 338 2.09 7.36 5.05
C PHE A 338 3.21 6.37 5.39
N VAL A 339 4.14 6.22 4.47
CA VAL A 339 5.52 5.75 4.72
C VAL A 339 6.44 6.88 4.25
N ILE A 340 6.95 7.67 5.20
CA ILE A 340 7.84 8.81 4.93
C ILE A 340 9.26 8.38 5.23
N VAL A 341 10.17 8.63 4.28
CA VAL A 341 11.58 8.26 4.38
C VAL A 341 12.45 9.51 4.27
N SER A 342 13.36 9.70 5.22
CA SER A 342 14.36 10.76 5.25
C SER A 342 15.76 10.15 5.30
N PRO A 343 16.44 9.99 4.16
CA PRO A 343 17.77 9.37 4.12
C PRO A 343 18.82 10.12 4.95
N SER A 344 18.89 11.44 4.85
CA SER A 344 19.87 12.26 5.60
C SER A 344 19.65 12.31 7.11
N GLN A 345 18.46 11.93 7.60
CA GLN A 345 18.16 11.76 9.02
C GLN A 345 18.18 10.28 9.43
N LYS A 346 18.43 9.36 8.49
CA LYS A 346 18.32 7.89 8.64
C LYS A 346 16.97 7.44 9.18
N LEU A 347 15.88 8.14 8.80
CA LEU A 347 14.53 7.92 9.32
C LEU A 347 13.62 7.23 8.31
N THR A 348 12.75 6.39 8.87
CA THR A 348 11.49 5.96 8.26
C THR A 348 10.36 6.16 9.26
N LEU A 349 9.33 6.89 8.87
CA LEU A 349 8.14 7.11 9.69
C LEU A 349 6.92 6.52 8.96
N VAL A 350 6.16 5.70 9.66
CA VAL A 350 4.88 5.14 9.19
C VAL A 350 3.76 5.70 10.04
N ARG A 351 2.76 6.28 9.40
CA ARG A 351 1.49 6.61 10.03
C ARG A 351 0.36 5.94 9.29
N LEU A 352 -0.49 5.22 10.01
CA LEU A 352 -1.69 4.57 9.48
C LEU A 352 -2.90 5.04 10.28
N GLY A 353 -4.01 5.36 9.57
CA GLY A 353 -5.16 5.93 10.22
C GLY A 353 -6.34 6.15 9.28
N LYS A 354 -7.27 7.02 9.67
CA LYS A 354 -8.44 7.41 8.87
C LYS A 354 -8.67 8.91 9.02
N THR A 355 -8.16 9.66 8.07
CA THR A 355 -8.26 11.13 8.01
C THR A 355 -8.78 11.52 6.64
N GLN A 356 -9.88 12.25 6.60
CA GLN A 356 -10.46 12.74 5.34
C GLN A 356 -9.55 13.83 4.74
N ASP A 357 -9.66 14.03 3.42
CA ASP A 357 -8.75 14.90 2.66
C ASP A 357 -8.85 16.36 3.05
N ASP A 358 -10.03 16.82 3.52
CA ASP A 358 -10.29 18.18 3.98
C ASP A 358 -9.59 18.53 5.30
N VAL A 359 -9.25 17.52 6.13
CA VAL A 359 -8.54 17.68 7.41
C VAL A 359 -7.15 17.02 7.41
N LEU A 360 -6.64 16.63 6.25
CA LEU A 360 -5.36 15.91 6.13
C LEU A 360 -4.13 16.81 6.33
N ASP A 361 -4.22 18.11 5.97
CA ASP A 361 -3.08 19.03 6.06
C ASP A 361 -2.55 19.21 7.49
N PRO A 362 -3.38 19.38 8.55
CA PRO A 362 -2.91 19.36 9.94
C PRO A 362 -2.12 18.10 10.32
N VAL A 363 -2.57 16.91 9.89
CA VAL A 363 -1.86 15.65 10.12
C VAL A 363 -0.49 15.66 9.45
N LYS A 364 -0.41 16.11 8.20
CA LYS A 364 0.86 16.26 7.49
C LYS A 364 1.80 17.20 8.23
N GLU A 365 1.32 18.37 8.66
CA GLU A 365 2.14 19.32 9.41
C GLU A 365 2.66 18.70 10.71
N GLN A 366 1.81 17.96 11.43
CA GLN A 366 2.21 17.28 12.67
C GLN A 366 3.29 16.22 12.44
N LEU A 367 3.16 15.41 11.37
CA LEU A 367 4.20 14.48 10.95
C LEU A 367 5.52 15.20 10.61
N GLY A 368 5.43 16.33 9.95
CA GLY A 368 6.60 17.18 9.65
C GLY A 368 7.30 17.68 10.92
N ARG A 369 6.55 18.10 11.94
CA ARG A 369 7.11 18.53 13.24
C ARG A 369 7.81 17.37 13.95
N ILE A 370 7.23 16.18 13.94
CA ILE A 370 7.87 14.98 14.50
C ILE A 370 9.20 14.70 13.80
N LEU A 371 9.21 14.68 12.46
CA LEU A 371 10.42 14.43 11.69
C LEU A 371 11.50 15.50 11.89
N ALA A 372 11.11 16.77 12.08
CA ALA A 372 12.04 17.88 12.29
C ALA A 372 12.78 17.81 13.64
N LEU A 373 12.32 17.01 14.61
CA LEU A 373 13.03 16.80 15.88
C LEU A 373 14.32 15.97 15.72
N PHE A 374 14.44 15.21 14.63
CA PHE A 374 15.57 14.33 14.42
C PHE A 374 16.71 15.06 13.68
N PRO A 375 17.95 14.97 14.18
CA PRO A 375 19.08 15.59 13.52
C PRO A 375 19.40 14.91 12.20
N ARG A 376 20.02 15.66 11.28
CA ARG A 376 20.70 15.10 10.11
C ARG A 376 22.05 14.52 10.54
N ASP A 377 22.42 13.39 9.93
CA ASP A 377 23.72 12.78 10.16
C ASP A 377 24.73 13.22 9.08
#